data_57bc2f6b12968ce2bdccc84342fa8c9f
#
_entry.id   57bc2f6b12968ce2bdccc84342fa8c9f
#
_cell.length_a   1.000
_cell.length_b   1.000
_cell.length_c   1.000
_cell.angle_alpha   90.00
_cell.angle_beta   90.00
_cell.angle_gamma   90.00
#
_symmetry.space_group_name_H-M   'P 1'
#
loop_
_entity.id
_entity.type
_entity.pdbx_description
1 polymer ?
#
loop_
_entity_poly.entity_id
_entity_poly.type
_entity_poly.pdbx_seq_one_letter_code
_entity_poly.pdbx_strand_id
1 'polypeptide(L)'
;MTVKPILTEPNKLLRQISKPVKGVGDEERKLMDDMLDTMYAAPGIGLAAIQIGVPKRIIVMDISRDEDKKEPRYFVNPVIKNRNKEKVKYEEGCLSVPDQFAEIERPNACEIEYLDYDGKKQLLKADGLLATCIQHEMDHLEGILFIDYLSKLKKSMIIKKLSKNKVNREIF
;
A
#
# COMPACT_ATOMS: atom_id res chain seq x y z
N MET A 1 -1.80 19.91 7.20
CA MET A 1 -2.56 18.64 7.11
C MET A 1 -3.31 18.60 5.79
N THR A 2 -2.92 17.70 4.90
CA THR A 2 -3.58 17.57 3.61
C THR A 2 -3.96 16.11 3.39
N VAL A 3 -5.27 15.86 3.40
CA VAL A 3 -5.85 14.56 3.08
C VAL A 3 -6.18 14.54 1.60
N LYS A 4 -5.66 13.55 0.87
CA LYS A 4 -5.87 13.38 -0.57
C LYS A 4 -6.94 12.32 -0.84
N PRO A 5 -7.68 12.44 -1.95
CA PRO A 5 -8.59 11.36 -2.33
C PRO A 5 -7.81 10.11 -2.72
N ILE A 6 -8.29 8.96 -2.25
CA ILE A 6 -7.70 7.65 -2.57
C ILE A 6 -8.37 7.10 -3.82
N LEU A 7 -7.55 6.73 -4.80
CA LEU A 7 -8.02 6.08 -6.02
C LEU A 7 -8.51 4.67 -5.72
N THR A 8 -9.58 4.27 -6.35
CA THR A 8 -10.16 2.94 -6.16
C THR A 8 -10.26 2.19 -7.49
N GLU A 9 -10.17 0.86 -7.41
CA GLU A 9 -10.40 -0.01 -8.57
C GLU A 9 -11.78 0.31 -9.19
N PRO A 10 -11.94 0.48 -10.49
CA PRO A 10 -11.03 0.09 -11.58
C PRO A 10 -10.18 1.23 -12.17
N ASN A 11 -9.77 2.21 -11.38
CA ASN A 11 -8.95 3.33 -11.89
C ASN A 11 -7.63 2.80 -12.46
N LYS A 12 -7.35 3.12 -13.73
CA LYS A 12 -6.19 2.63 -14.47
C LYS A 12 -4.85 3.11 -13.91
N LEU A 13 -4.82 4.24 -13.19
CA LEU A 13 -3.58 4.73 -12.56
C LEU A 13 -3.01 3.73 -11.55
N LEU A 14 -3.88 2.96 -10.89
CA LEU A 14 -3.46 1.92 -9.94
C LEU A 14 -2.61 0.81 -10.59
N ARG A 15 -2.67 0.69 -11.91
CA ARG A 15 -1.94 -0.34 -12.66
C ARG A 15 -0.60 0.16 -13.24
N GLN A 16 -0.27 1.43 -13.02
CA GLN A 16 1.01 1.96 -13.46
C GLN A 16 2.15 1.48 -12.56
N ILE A 17 3.30 1.27 -13.18
CA ILE A 17 4.54 0.98 -12.46
C ILE A 17 5.11 2.30 -11.97
N SER A 18 5.31 2.42 -10.66
CA SER A 18 5.86 3.60 -10.03
C SER A 18 7.37 3.72 -10.30
N LYS A 19 7.85 4.94 -10.41
CA LYS A 19 9.24 5.23 -10.71
C LYS A 19 10.03 5.64 -9.46
N PRO A 20 11.30 5.26 -9.36
CA PRO A 20 12.13 5.70 -8.24
C PRO A 20 12.30 7.22 -8.26
N VAL A 21 12.49 7.80 -7.08
CA VAL A 21 12.87 9.21 -6.92
C VAL A 21 14.40 9.31 -6.81
N LYS A 22 14.93 10.49 -7.10
CA LYS A 22 16.38 10.72 -7.08
C LYS A 22 16.96 10.77 -5.66
N GLY A 23 16.13 11.12 -4.69
CA GLY A 23 16.51 11.24 -3.29
C GLY A 23 15.35 11.82 -2.50
N VAL A 24 15.57 12.11 -1.22
CA VAL A 24 14.54 12.65 -0.34
C VAL A 24 14.83 14.11 -0.06
N GLY A 25 13.99 14.97 -0.60
CA GLY A 25 14.00 16.42 -0.33
C GLY A 25 12.68 16.86 0.28
N ASP A 26 12.44 18.16 0.30
CA ASP A 26 11.23 18.73 0.89
C ASP A 26 9.96 18.29 0.16
N GLU A 27 10.03 18.11 -1.17
CA GLU A 27 8.90 17.63 -1.97
C GLU A 27 8.50 16.21 -1.56
N GLU A 28 9.47 15.31 -1.41
CA GLU A 28 9.21 13.93 -1.01
C GLU A 28 8.72 13.85 0.43
N ARG A 29 9.26 14.65 1.34
CA ARG A 29 8.80 14.73 2.73
C ARG A 29 7.37 15.24 2.82
N LYS A 30 7.03 16.29 2.06
CA LYS A 30 5.66 16.80 1.99
C LYS A 30 4.70 15.73 1.47
N LEU A 31 5.10 15.01 0.42
CA LEU A 31 4.30 13.91 -0.12
C LEU A 31 4.07 12.82 0.94
N MET A 32 5.11 12.42 1.66
CA MET A 32 4.98 11.42 2.72
C MET A 32 4.08 11.89 3.86
N ASP A 33 4.16 13.16 4.24
CA ASP A 33 3.29 13.75 5.25
C ASP A 33 1.81 13.73 4.81
N ASP A 34 1.53 14.13 3.57
CA ASP A 34 0.18 14.09 3.00
C ASP A 34 -0.34 12.66 2.88
N MET A 35 0.52 11.70 2.51
CA MET A 35 0.17 10.28 2.45
C MET A 35 -0.17 9.74 3.83
N LEU A 36 0.59 10.09 4.84
CA LEU A 36 0.37 9.62 6.21
C LEU A 36 -0.95 10.17 6.77
N ASP A 37 -1.22 11.45 6.58
CA ASP A 37 -2.50 12.08 6.96
C ASP A 37 -3.68 11.40 6.25
N THR A 38 -3.52 11.12 4.97
CA THR A 38 -4.53 10.43 4.15
C THR A 38 -4.80 9.02 4.68
N MET A 39 -3.72 8.28 4.98
CA MET A 39 -3.81 6.93 5.51
C MET A 39 -4.55 6.88 6.85
N TYR A 40 -4.20 7.77 7.78
CA TYR A 40 -4.86 7.82 9.09
C TYR A 40 -6.33 8.21 8.98
N ALA A 41 -6.66 9.13 8.08
CA ALA A 41 -8.04 9.55 7.86
C ALA A 41 -8.93 8.46 7.24
N ALA A 42 -8.35 7.52 6.50
CA ALA A 42 -9.08 6.50 5.74
C ALA A 42 -9.73 5.34 6.53
N PRO A 43 -9.46 4.93 7.76
CA PRO A 43 -8.22 4.62 8.44
C PRO A 43 -7.56 3.34 7.90
N GLY A 44 -6.31 3.44 7.53
CA GLY A 44 -5.51 2.33 7.00
C GLY A 44 -4.22 2.14 7.75
N ILE A 45 -3.51 1.05 7.47
CA ILE A 45 -2.20 0.75 8.07
C ILE A 45 -1.04 0.90 7.09
N GLY A 46 -1.33 1.06 5.80
CA GLY A 46 -0.34 1.30 4.76
C GLY A 46 -0.93 2.05 3.58
N LEU A 47 -0.09 2.77 2.86
CA LEU A 47 -0.48 3.50 1.65
C LEU A 47 0.74 3.69 0.74
N ALA A 48 0.57 3.40 -0.54
CA ALA A 48 1.54 3.69 -1.58
C ALA A 48 1.15 4.99 -2.32
N ALA A 49 2.14 5.72 -2.80
CA ALA A 49 1.91 7.02 -3.46
C ALA A 49 0.98 6.92 -4.67
N ILE A 50 1.03 5.81 -5.42
CA ILE A 50 0.14 5.61 -6.57
C ILE A 50 -1.34 5.64 -6.18
N GLN A 51 -1.69 5.25 -4.96
CA GLN A 51 -3.07 5.24 -4.48
C GLN A 51 -3.66 6.66 -4.34
N ILE A 52 -2.83 7.68 -4.32
CA ILE A 52 -3.25 9.09 -4.41
C ILE A 52 -2.86 9.74 -5.74
N GLY A 53 -2.57 8.92 -6.73
CA GLY A 53 -2.31 9.37 -8.09
C GLY A 53 -0.87 9.81 -8.38
N VAL A 54 0.08 9.50 -7.50
CA VAL A 54 1.49 9.88 -7.66
C VAL A 54 2.33 8.62 -7.96
N PRO A 55 2.82 8.43 -9.19
CA PRO A 55 3.54 7.21 -9.59
C PRO A 55 5.01 7.24 -9.14
N LYS A 56 5.25 7.41 -7.86
CA LYS A 56 6.58 7.41 -7.23
C LYS A 56 6.69 6.23 -6.27
N ARG A 57 7.89 5.66 -6.16
CA ARG A 57 8.16 4.51 -5.30
C ARG A 57 8.31 4.96 -3.83
N ILE A 58 7.20 5.34 -3.24
CA ILE A 58 7.12 5.80 -1.86
C ILE A 58 5.94 5.11 -1.16
N ILE A 59 6.20 4.61 0.04
CA ILE A 59 5.23 3.93 0.89
C ILE A 59 5.27 4.55 2.28
N VAL A 60 4.10 4.72 2.90
CA VAL A 60 3.98 5.02 4.33
C VAL A 60 3.19 3.91 5.00
N MET A 61 3.46 3.63 6.27
CA MET A 61 2.68 2.68 7.04
C MET A 61 2.80 2.91 8.54
N ASP A 62 1.81 2.42 9.25
CA ASP A 62 1.79 2.36 10.71
C ASP A 62 0.94 1.17 11.12
N ILE A 63 1.59 0.13 11.65
CA ILE A 63 0.92 -1.10 12.09
C ILE A 63 0.68 -1.13 13.60
N SER A 64 0.97 -0.05 14.32
CA SER A 64 0.92 -0.02 15.79
C SER A 64 -0.48 -0.26 16.35
N ARG A 65 -1.54 0.11 15.63
CA ARG A 65 -2.94 0.00 16.05
C ARG A 65 -3.27 0.72 17.37
N ASP A 66 -2.33 1.48 17.89
CA ASP A 66 -2.49 2.26 19.10
C ASP A 66 -2.60 3.74 18.73
N GLU A 67 -3.79 4.32 18.90
CA GLU A 67 -4.02 5.74 18.57
C GLU A 67 -3.16 6.69 19.41
N ASP A 68 -2.77 6.25 20.60
CA ASP A 68 -1.94 7.06 21.51
C ASP A 68 -0.44 6.89 21.24
N LYS A 69 -0.03 5.82 20.52
CA LYS A 69 1.37 5.51 20.19
C LYS A 69 1.54 5.25 18.71
N LYS A 70 1.48 6.31 17.93
CA LYS A 70 1.72 6.21 16.50
C LYS A 70 3.20 5.91 16.23
N GLU A 71 3.44 4.94 15.34
CA GLU A 71 4.78 4.53 14.92
C GLU A 71 4.87 4.54 13.39
N PRO A 72 4.81 5.74 12.77
CA PRO A 72 4.85 5.83 11.31
C PRO A 72 6.19 5.37 10.76
N ARG A 73 6.12 4.66 9.64
CA ARG A 73 7.29 4.20 8.88
C ARG A 73 7.20 4.74 7.46
N TYR A 74 8.36 5.08 6.91
CA TYR A 74 8.47 5.67 5.58
C TYR A 74 9.47 4.88 4.76
N PHE A 75 9.10 4.52 3.55
CA PHE A 75 9.94 3.73 2.65
C PHE A 75 10.04 4.43 1.30
N VAL A 76 11.22 4.94 0.98
CA VAL A 76 11.50 5.59 -0.30
C VAL A 76 12.41 4.69 -1.12
N ASN A 77 12.04 4.44 -2.37
CA ASN A 77 12.74 3.52 -3.27
C ASN A 77 13.00 2.15 -2.63
N PRO A 78 12.00 1.52 -2.00
CA PRO A 78 12.21 0.24 -1.35
C PRO A 78 12.50 -0.87 -2.35
N VAL A 79 13.39 -1.78 -1.96
CA VAL A 79 13.72 -2.98 -2.73
C VAL A 79 13.72 -4.17 -1.79
N ILE A 80 13.01 -5.23 -2.16
CA ILE A 80 13.04 -6.48 -1.42
C ILE A 80 14.31 -7.23 -1.82
N LYS A 81 15.21 -7.45 -0.85
CA LYS A 81 16.48 -8.15 -1.04
C LYS A 81 16.33 -9.66 -0.85
N ASN A 82 15.43 -10.05 0.03
CA ASN A 82 15.27 -11.45 0.41
C ASN A 82 13.84 -11.71 0.85
N ARG A 83 13.29 -12.86 0.44
CA ARG A 83 12.00 -13.36 0.91
C ARG A 83 12.18 -14.72 1.50
N ASN A 84 11.56 -15.01 2.64
CA ASN A 84 11.56 -16.34 3.20
C ASN A 84 10.76 -17.31 2.31
N LYS A 85 11.15 -18.59 2.32
CA LYS A 85 10.46 -19.65 1.59
C LYS A 85 9.12 -20.02 2.26
N GLU A 86 9.05 -19.92 3.57
CA GLU A 86 7.82 -20.19 4.31
C GLU A 86 6.82 -19.08 4.08
N LYS A 87 5.57 -19.47 3.83
CA LYS A 87 4.47 -18.57 3.57
C LYS A 87 3.45 -18.62 4.69
N VAL A 88 2.73 -17.52 4.85
CA VAL A 88 1.65 -17.37 5.83
C VAL A 88 0.44 -16.75 5.14
N LYS A 89 -0.74 -17.11 5.61
CA LYS A 89 -2.00 -16.58 5.11
C LYS A 89 -2.52 -15.51 6.06
N TYR A 90 -2.85 -14.34 5.50
CA TYR A 90 -3.55 -13.27 6.21
C TYR A 90 -4.73 -12.79 5.39
N GLU A 91 -5.79 -12.41 6.08
CA GLU A 91 -6.88 -11.70 5.44
C GLU A 91 -6.44 -10.28 5.13
N GLU A 92 -6.40 -9.94 3.84
CA GLU A 92 -5.99 -8.62 3.35
C GLU A 92 -7.20 -7.84 2.83
N GLY A 93 -7.14 -6.54 3.06
CA GLY A 93 -8.00 -5.55 2.43
C GLY A 93 -7.12 -4.42 1.92
N CYS A 94 -7.71 -3.50 1.18
CA CYS A 94 -6.98 -2.38 0.60
C CYS A 94 -7.90 -1.16 0.50
N LEU A 95 -7.37 0.02 0.82
CA LEU A 95 -8.12 1.27 0.69
C LEU A 95 -8.55 1.55 -0.74
N SER A 96 -7.83 0.99 -1.73
CA SER A 96 -8.18 1.09 -3.15
C SER A 96 -9.18 0.02 -3.62
N VAL A 97 -9.54 -0.93 -2.76
CA VAL A 97 -10.55 -1.97 -3.00
C VAL A 97 -11.50 -1.98 -1.79
N PRO A 98 -12.34 -0.95 -1.63
CA PRO A 98 -13.12 -0.76 -0.41
C PRO A 98 -14.08 -1.89 -0.11
N ASP A 99 -14.18 -2.24 1.17
CA ASP A 99 -15.13 -3.22 1.72
C ASP A 99 -14.99 -4.65 1.17
N GLN A 100 -13.85 -4.97 0.57
CA GLN A 100 -13.54 -6.30 0.05
C GLN A 100 -12.30 -6.85 0.76
N PHE A 101 -12.37 -8.11 1.16
CA PHE A 101 -11.30 -8.79 1.88
C PHE A 101 -11.10 -10.18 1.29
N ALA A 102 -9.87 -10.66 1.33
CA ALA A 102 -9.55 -12.02 0.91
C ALA A 102 -8.30 -12.51 1.61
N GLU A 103 -8.22 -13.82 1.82
CA GLU A 103 -7.04 -14.46 2.37
C GLU A 103 -5.96 -14.58 1.29
N ILE A 104 -4.80 -13.99 1.57
CA ILE A 104 -3.65 -13.97 0.64
C ILE A 104 -2.47 -14.67 1.32
N GLU A 105 -1.78 -15.51 0.55
CA GLU A 105 -0.59 -16.21 0.99
C GLU A 105 0.66 -15.46 0.53
N ARG A 106 1.52 -15.09 1.49
CA ARG A 106 2.76 -14.37 1.22
C ARG A 106 3.92 -14.95 2.03
N PRO A 107 5.18 -14.76 1.58
CA PRO A 107 6.33 -15.05 2.44
C PRO A 107 6.17 -14.42 3.82
N ASN A 108 6.46 -15.18 4.88
CA ASN A 108 6.24 -14.76 6.26
C ASN A 108 7.29 -13.77 6.77
N ALA A 109 8.38 -13.60 6.04
CA ALA A 109 9.45 -12.66 6.37
C ALA A 109 10.15 -12.18 5.10
N CYS A 110 10.70 -10.99 5.16
CA CYS A 110 11.47 -10.42 4.05
C CYS A 110 12.46 -9.37 4.56
N GLU A 111 13.46 -9.07 3.73
CA GLU A 111 14.42 -8.00 4.00
C GLU A 111 14.23 -6.90 2.96
N ILE A 112 14.11 -5.66 3.42
CA ILE A 112 13.89 -4.50 2.55
C ILE A 112 15.01 -3.48 2.76
N GLU A 113 15.62 -3.07 1.67
CA GLU A 113 16.55 -1.94 1.63
C GLU A 113 15.80 -0.72 1.09
N TYR A 114 15.92 0.41 1.77
CA TYR A 114 15.16 1.62 1.43
C TYR A 114 15.83 2.87 1.95
N LEU A 115 15.35 4.04 1.52
CA LEU A 115 15.67 5.32 2.13
C LEU A 115 14.57 5.70 3.10
N ASP A 116 14.95 6.20 4.28
CA ASP A 116 13.99 6.66 5.29
C ASP A 116 13.51 8.10 5.00
N TYR A 117 12.73 8.65 5.92
CA TYR A 117 12.20 10.02 5.82
C TYR A 117 13.29 11.07 5.62
N ASP A 118 14.49 10.85 6.16
CA ASP A 118 15.63 11.76 6.05
C ASP A 118 16.55 11.45 4.86
N GLY A 119 16.21 10.43 4.06
CA GLY A 119 17.00 10.04 2.91
C GLY A 119 18.18 9.13 3.22
N LYS A 120 18.23 8.58 4.44
CA LYS A 120 19.30 7.66 4.86
C LYS A 120 18.97 6.23 4.46
N LYS A 121 19.97 5.49 4.02
CA LYS A 121 19.84 4.07 3.69
C LYS A 121 19.56 3.24 4.94
N GLN A 122 18.55 2.39 4.85
CA GLN A 122 18.17 1.47 5.92
C GLN A 122 17.97 0.07 5.36
N LEU A 123 18.19 -0.92 6.20
CA LEU A 123 17.83 -2.31 5.94
C LEU A 123 16.90 -2.78 7.05
N LEU A 124 15.73 -3.24 6.68
CA LEU A 124 14.74 -3.75 7.63
C LEU A 124 14.54 -5.23 7.40
N LYS A 125 14.64 -6.02 8.47
CA LYS A 125 14.23 -7.42 8.51
C LYS A 125 12.81 -7.46 9.08
N ALA A 126 11.84 -7.72 8.22
CA ALA A 126 10.43 -7.72 8.58
C ALA A 126 9.88 -9.14 8.71
N ASP A 127 9.01 -9.34 9.68
CA ASP A 127 8.24 -10.57 9.83
C ASP A 127 6.79 -10.24 10.21
N GLY A 128 5.95 -11.25 10.36
CA GLY A 128 4.56 -11.09 10.78
C GLY A 128 3.76 -10.10 9.93
N LEU A 129 2.92 -9.32 10.59
CA LEU A 129 2.06 -8.32 9.94
C LEU A 129 2.88 -7.27 9.17
N LEU A 130 4.02 -6.86 9.69
CA LEU A 130 4.90 -5.89 9.02
C LEU A 130 5.36 -6.43 7.66
N ALA A 131 5.80 -7.69 7.58
CA ALA A 131 6.22 -8.30 6.32
C ALA A 131 5.06 -8.39 5.32
N THR A 132 3.87 -8.79 5.78
CA THR A 132 2.68 -8.87 4.95
C THR A 132 2.30 -7.49 4.40
N CYS A 133 2.25 -6.48 5.25
CA CYS A 133 1.90 -5.12 4.87
C CYS A 133 2.89 -4.53 3.88
N ILE A 134 4.19 -4.67 4.14
CA ILE A 134 5.23 -4.18 3.21
C ILE A 134 5.10 -4.81 1.83
N GLN A 135 4.90 -6.13 1.76
CA GLN A 135 4.77 -6.82 0.47
C GLN A 135 3.50 -6.40 -0.28
N HIS A 136 2.40 -6.17 0.44
CA HIS A 136 1.17 -5.61 -0.14
C HIS A 136 1.43 -4.24 -0.77
N GLU A 137 2.11 -3.35 -0.04
CA GLU A 137 2.42 -2.01 -0.52
C GLU A 137 3.45 -2.01 -1.65
N MET A 138 4.44 -2.91 -1.59
CA MET A 138 5.41 -3.09 -2.67
C MET A 138 4.74 -3.50 -3.99
N ASP A 139 3.68 -4.31 -3.91
CA ASP A 139 2.90 -4.70 -5.08
C ASP A 139 2.28 -3.49 -5.76
N HIS A 140 1.77 -2.52 -5.00
CA HIS A 140 1.24 -1.28 -5.57
C HIS A 140 2.26 -0.55 -6.44
N LEU A 141 3.54 -0.61 -6.10
CA LEU A 141 4.61 0.01 -6.88
C LEU A 141 4.79 -0.66 -8.26
N GLU A 142 4.34 -1.90 -8.38
CA GLU A 142 4.38 -2.68 -9.63
C GLU A 142 3.01 -2.75 -10.32
N GLY A 143 2.02 -1.99 -9.85
CA GLY A 143 0.67 -1.99 -10.40
C GLY A 143 -0.13 -3.24 -10.06
N ILE A 144 0.22 -3.94 -8.98
CA ILE A 144 -0.43 -5.18 -8.54
C ILE A 144 -1.31 -4.90 -7.31
N LEU A 145 -2.54 -5.40 -7.34
CA LEU A 145 -3.46 -5.37 -6.22
C LEU A 145 -3.62 -6.78 -5.62
N PHE A 146 -4.00 -6.87 -4.34
CA PHE A 146 -4.17 -8.18 -3.69
C PHE A 146 -5.18 -9.08 -4.40
N ILE A 147 -6.19 -8.51 -5.06
CA ILE A 147 -7.18 -9.26 -5.82
C ILE A 147 -6.59 -9.99 -7.02
N ASP A 148 -5.41 -9.61 -7.48
CA ASP A 148 -4.71 -10.27 -8.59
C ASP A 148 -4.22 -11.68 -8.23
N TYR A 149 -4.09 -11.98 -6.93
CA TYR A 149 -3.73 -13.32 -6.43
C TYR A 149 -4.93 -14.27 -6.34
N LEU A 150 -6.14 -13.76 -6.54
CA LEU A 150 -7.36 -14.55 -6.46
C LEU A 150 -7.67 -15.24 -7.79
N SER A 151 -8.55 -16.25 -7.75
CA SER A 151 -9.08 -16.86 -8.97
C SER A 151 -9.77 -15.79 -9.84
N LYS A 152 -9.81 -16.03 -11.14
CA LYS A 152 -10.48 -15.11 -12.09
C LYS A 152 -11.94 -14.84 -11.69
N LEU A 153 -12.62 -15.86 -11.20
CA LEU A 153 -14.03 -15.74 -10.76
C LEU A 153 -14.15 -14.82 -9.54
N LYS A 154 -13.34 -15.04 -8.51
CA LYS A 154 -13.37 -14.20 -7.29
C LYS A 154 -13.00 -12.76 -7.59
N LYS A 155 -11.96 -12.54 -8.39
CA LYS A 155 -11.54 -11.21 -8.83
C LYS A 155 -12.66 -10.50 -9.60
N SER A 156 -13.29 -11.18 -10.57
CA SER A 156 -14.43 -10.64 -11.32
C SER A 156 -15.59 -10.24 -10.43
N MET A 157 -15.92 -11.05 -9.45
CA MET A 157 -17.01 -10.77 -8.51
C MET A 157 -16.74 -9.51 -7.70
N ILE A 158 -15.50 -9.34 -7.24
CA ILE A 158 -15.08 -8.13 -6.49
C ILE A 158 -15.18 -6.88 -7.36
N ILE A 159 -14.66 -6.95 -8.58
CA ILE A 159 -14.69 -5.82 -9.54
C ILE A 159 -16.14 -5.42 -9.85
N LYS A 160 -17.03 -6.38 -10.05
CA LYS A 160 -18.44 -6.13 -10.29
C LYS A 160 -19.10 -5.42 -9.10
N LYS A 161 -18.83 -5.87 -7.87
CA LYS A 161 -19.34 -5.23 -6.66
C LYS A 161 -18.89 -3.78 -6.54
N LEU A 162 -17.63 -3.49 -6.83
CA LEU A 162 -17.09 -2.14 -6.79
C LEU A 162 -17.74 -1.23 -7.83
N SER A 163 -17.90 -1.71 -9.05
CA SER A 163 -18.56 -0.97 -10.14
C SER A 163 -20.02 -0.68 -9.81
N LYS A 164 -20.75 -1.66 -9.26
CA LYS A 164 -22.14 -1.51 -8.85
C LYS A 164 -22.30 -0.50 -7.74
N ASN A 165 -21.44 -0.53 -6.72
CA ASN A 165 -21.46 0.45 -5.63
C ASN A 165 -21.16 1.87 -6.12
N LYS A 166 -20.27 2.02 -7.10
CA LYS A 166 -19.96 3.30 -7.71
C LYS A 166 -21.15 3.87 -8.45
N VAL A 167 -21.84 3.05 -9.24
CA VAL A 167 -23.06 3.46 -9.95
C VAL A 167 -24.15 3.89 -8.97
N ASN A 168 -24.34 3.15 -7.87
CA ASN A 168 -25.33 3.48 -6.84
C ASN A 168 -25.00 4.80 -6.13
N ARG A 169 -23.72 5.14 -5.97
CA ARG A 169 -23.28 6.43 -5.40
C ARG A 169 -23.54 7.60 -6.34
N GLU A 170 -23.44 7.39 -7.65
CA GLU A 170 -23.70 8.44 -8.66
C GLU A 170 -25.19 8.74 -8.84
N ILE A 171 -26.07 7.78 -8.55
CA ILE A 171 -27.53 7.92 -8.65
C ILE A 171 -28.11 8.63 -7.41
N PHE A 172 -27.47 8.57 -6.28
CA PHE A 172 -27.86 9.22 -5.04
C PHE A 172 -26.98 10.44 -4.72
#